data_f33f8e28f30c4ad40a335c6863951e53
#
_entry.id   f33f8e28f30c4ad40a335c6863951e53
#
_cell.length_a   1.000
_cell.length_b   1.000
_cell.length_c   1.000
_cell.angle_alpha   90.00
_cell.angle_beta   90.00
_cell.angle_gamma   90.00
#
_symmetry.space_group_name_H-M   'P 1'
#
loop_
_entity.id
_entity.type
_entity.pdbx_description
1 polymer ?
#
loop_
_entity_poly.entity_id
_entity_poly.type
_entity_poly.pdbx_seq_one_letter_code
_entity_poly.pdbx_strand_id
1 'polypeptide(L)'
;SRGDSGCGVYGVGSSYRLRNVIQEYFPETKFRNIPYQRYLVRKPVVESLFVLGSIGTVAQTDQSDFDFWVCVDEPRWSGRALEALREKTRRISHWCQSTFNMDVHFFILDLDQIRRNDFGRVDEESSGSSQKNFLKEECYRTMLFVSGKIPFWWVVPSQLGQDTYDAYWRAFAIEAPLDFVDFVDLGYLKEVSKTEFLGNALWQLSKGIKDPFKSLLKMAMMEMYLSSTFRGPLLCDVLKDRVLGGKRFLKDLDPYLLMVERVLEFYEKEHDIGAVELLRKAFYLKSNPMLTRARRIR
;
A
#
# COMPACT_ATOMS: atom_id res chain seq x y z
N SER A 1 -1.49 31.15 0.68
CA SER A 1 -2.48 31.94 1.43
C SER A 1 -2.16 31.86 2.93
N ARG A 2 -2.17 33.02 3.63
CA ARG A 2 -1.88 33.16 5.06
C ARG A 2 -3.04 32.61 5.91
N GLY A 3 -3.33 31.37 5.89
CA GLY A 3 -4.44 30.81 6.65
C GLY A 3 -4.60 29.30 6.57
N ASP A 4 -3.77 28.64 5.80
CA ASP A 4 -3.76 27.20 5.74
C ASP A 4 -2.98 26.68 6.95
N SER A 5 -3.69 26.21 7.95
CA SER A 5 -3.14 25.38 9.02
C SER A 5 -2.61 24.11 8.34
N GLY A 6 -1.32 24.12 8.07
CA GLY A 6 -0.68 23.26 7.10
C GLY A 6 -0.92 21.78 7.33
N CYS A 7 -1.55 21.16 6.36
CA CYS A 7 -1.59 19.71 6.20
C CYS A 7 -0.18 19.23 5.82
N GLY A 8 0.70 19.07 6.78
CA GLY A 8 2.05 18.52 6.56
C GLY A 8 2.08 17.03 6.83
N VAL A 9 2.96 16.33 6.12
CA VAL A 9 3.28 14.91 6.35
C VAL A 9 4.47 14.81 7.30
N TYR A 10 4.42 13.89 8.24
CA TYR A 10 5.55 13.57 9.11
C TYR A 10 6.79 13.21 8.29
N GLY A 11 7.99 13.58 8.77
CA GLY A 11 9.28 13.18 8.18
C GLY A 11 9.69 13.89 6.88
N VAL A 12 8.79 14.62 6.20
CA VAL A 12 9.09 15.31 4.92
C VAL A 12 10.22 16.35 5.09
N GLY A 13 10.31 16.96 6.26
CA GLY A 13 11.30 17.99 6.54
C GLY A 13 12.76 17.55 6.48
N SER A 14 13.03 16.27 6.62
CA SER A 14 14.39 15.70 6.56
C SER A 14 14.83 15.33 5.13
N SER A 15 13.92 15.37 4.14
CA SER A 15 14.21 14.95 2.77
C SER A 15 14.96 16.01 1.95
N TYR A 16 16.26 15.80 1.77
CA TYR A 16 17.09 16.61 0.86
C TYR A 16 16.61 16.56 -0.60
N ARG A 17 16.11 15.39 -1.04
CA ARG A 17 15.65 15.18 -2.42
C ARG A 17 14.41 16.00 -2.76
N LEU A 18 13.55 16.27 -1.79
CA LEU A 18 12.31 17.02 -2.01
C LEU A 18 12.59 18.45 -2.53
N ARG A 19 13.65 19.11 -2.06
CA ARG A 19 14.01 20.46 -2.53
C ARG A 19 14.31 20.46 -4.03
N ASN A 20 15.10 19.49 -4.50
CA ASN A 20 15.46 19.40 -5.91
C ASN A 20 14.25 19.13 -6.79
N VAL A 21 13.37 18.21 -6.36
CA VAL A 21 12.12 17.89 -7.07
C VAL A 21 11.20 19.12 -7.14
N ILE A 22 11.04 19.87 -6.05
CA ILE A 22 10.22 21.08 -6.06
C ILE A 22 10.82 22.14 -7.00
N GLN A 23 12.14 22.30 -7.04
CA GLN A 23 12.78 23.25 -7.96
C GLN A 23 12.65 22.84 -9.43
N GLU A 24 12.65 21.55 -9.71
CA GLU A 24 12.50 21.00 -11.05
C GLU A 24 11.08 21.17 -11.58
N TYR A 25 10.05 20.78 -10.79
CA TYR A 25 8.66 20.79 -11.24
C TYR A 25 7.89 22.08 -10.93
N PHE A 26 8.38 22.90 -10.01
CA PHE A 26 7.77 24.17 -9.59
C PHE A 26 8.81 25.29 -9.52
N PRO A 27 9.48 25.61 -10.65
CA PRO A 27 10.59 26.59 -10.66
C PRO A 27 10.16 28.01 -10.25
N GLU A 28 8.87 28.34 -10.38
CA GLU A 28 8.28 29.60 -9.91
C GLU A 28 8.23 29.72 -8.39
N THR A 29 8.34 28.60 -7.65
CA THR A 29 8.42 28.66 -6.19
C THR A 29 9.76 29.25 -5.76
N LYS A 30 9.70 30.46 -5.19
CA LYS A 30 10.90 31.21 -4.75
C LYS A 30 11.56 30.59 -3.53
N PHE A 31 11.84 29.28 -3.55
CA PHE A 31 12.53 28.56 -2.46
C PHE A 31 13.97 29.06 -2.25
N ARG A 32 14.56 29.77 -3.23
CA ARG A 32 15.96 30.23 -3.16
C ARG A 32 16.25 31.18 -2.00
N ASN A 33 15.24 31.94 -1.53
CA ASN A 33 15.43 33.02 -0.54
C ASN A 33 14.74 32.77 0.80
N ILE A 34 14.05 31.65 0.99
CA ILE A 34 13.36 31.36 2.25
C ILE A 34 13.95 30.06 2.82
N PRO A 35 14.41 30.07 4.08
CA PRO A 35 14.89 28.84 4.70
C PRO A 35 13.82 27.75 4.62
N TYR A 36 14.19 26.58 4.13
CA TYR A 36 13.28 25.43 3.93
C TYR A 36 12.47 25.13 5.20
N GLN A 37 13.06 25.34 6.38
CA GLN A 37 12.41 25.18 7.68
C GLN A 37 11.13 26.03 7.85
N ARG A 38 10.98 27.12 7.12
CA ARG A 38 9.76 27.94 7.16
C ARG A 38 8.56 27.32 6.44
N TYR A 39 8.82 26.36 5.55
CA TYR A 39 7.75 25.61 4.87
C TYR A 39 7.38 24.34 5.62
N LEU A 40 8.18 23.95 6.62
CA LEU A 40 7.87 22.80 7.45
C LEU A 40 6.70 23.12 8.36
N VAL A 41 5.70 22.28 8.32
CA VAL A 41 4.60 22.35 9.24
C VAL A 41 5.11 21.94 10.61
N ARG A 42 4.94 22.82 11.60
CA ARG A 42 5.40 22.58 12.97
C ARG A 42 4.71 21.38 13.64
N LYS A 43 3.46 21.08 13.22
CA LYS A 43 2.68 19.95 13.69
C LYS A 43 2.10 19.27 12.46
N PRO A 44 2.83 18.32 11.84
CA PRO A 44 2.28 17.53 10.75
C PRO A 44 1.09 16.73 11.28
N VAL A 45 0.09 16.59 10.43
CA VAL A 45 -1.20 15.95 10.77
C VAL A 45 -1.49 14.73 9.89
N VAL A 46 -0.74 14.54 8.81
CA VAL A 46 -0.70 13.29 8.08
C VAL A 46 0.35 12.41 8.76
N GLU A 47 -0.12 11.39 9.43
CA GLU A 47 0.73 10.49 10.21
C GLU A 47 1.61 9.62 9.32
N SER A 48 1.05 9.10 8.21
CA SER A 48 1.78 8.29 7.24
C SER A 48 1.21 8.42 5.84
N LEU A 49 2.08 8.24 4.85
CA LEU A 49 1.75 8.24 3.42
C LEU A 49 2.38 7.01 2.77
N PHE A 50 1.55 6.18 2.17
CA PHE A 50 1.95 4.97 1.46
C PHE A 50 1.39 4.99 0.05
N VAL A 51 2.04 4.30 -0.89
CA VAL A 51 1.45 3.93 -2.18
C VAL A 51 1.30 2.41 -2.24
N LEU A 52 0.18 1.95 -2.75
CA LEU A 52 -0.20 0.54 -2.81
C LEU A 52 -0.27 0.03 -4.25
N GLY A 53 -0.39 -1.27 -4.38
CA GLY A 53 -0.68 -1.95 -5.64
C GLY A 53 0.56 -2.48 -6.35
N SER A 54 0.59 -2.34 -7.69
CA SER A 54 1.67 -2.91 -8.51
C SER A 54 2.90 -2.02 -8.64
N ILE A 55 2.87 -0.82 -8.07
CA ILE A 55 3.96 0.15 -8.18
C ILE A 55 5.26 -0.42 -7.58
N GLY A 56 6.34 -0.33 -8.34
CA GLY A 56 7.65 -0.85 -7.91
C GLY A 56 7.80 -2.37 -8.03
N THR A 57 6.82 -3.09 -8.58
CA THR A 57 6.83 -4.54 -8.74
C THR A 57 6.99 -4.96 -10.20
N VAL A 58 7.25 -6.25 -10.45
CA VAL A 58 7.30 -6.82 -11.82
C VAL A 58 5.96 -6.71 -12.57
N ALA A 59 4.86 -6.48 -11.87
CA ALA A 59 3.52 -6.32 -12.45
C ALA A 59 3.17 -4.86 -12.75
N GLN A 60 4.07 -3.91 -12.50
CA GLN A 60 3.87 -2.50 -12.86
C GLN A 60 3.87 -2.34 -14.39
N THR A 61 2.91 -1.57 -14.88
CA THR A 61 2.80 -1.17 -16.29
C THR A 61 2.63 0.35 -16.37
N ASP A 62 2.71 0.91 -17.58
CA ASP A 62 2.46 2.34 -17.82
C ASP A 62 1.01 2.75 -17.49
N GLN A 63 0.11 1.79 -17.34
CA GLN A 63 -1.30 1.97 -16.96
C GLN A 63 -1.58 1.62 -15.49
N SER A 64 -0.53 1.42 -14.67
CA SER A 64 -0.72 1.15 -13.25
C SER A 64 -1.20 2.38 -12.52
N ASP A 65 -2.30 2.24 -11.77
CA ASP A 65 -2.85 3.28 -10.91
C ASP A 65 -1.91 3.51 -9.70
N PHE A 66 -1.88 4.73 -9.18
CA PHE A 66 -1.17 5.10 -7.97
C PHE A 66 -2.17 5.31 -6.83
N ASP A 67 -2.35 4.31 -6.01
CA ASP A 67 -3.29 4.33 -4.88
C ASP A 67 -2.57 4.76 -3.60
N PHE A 68 -2.70 6.03 -3.23
CA PHE A 68 -2.08 6.57 -2.02
C PHE A 68 -3.01 6.44 -0.81
N TRP A 69 -2.52 5.85 0.25
CA TRP A 69 -3.14 5.93 1.57
C TRP A 69 -2.54 7.09 2.35
N VAL A 70 -3.42 8.04 2.71
CA VAL A 70 -3.11 9.21 3.52
C VAL A 70 -3.67 8.95 4.91
N CYS A 71 -2.84 8.45 5.81
CA CYS A 71 -3.25 8.07 7.16
C CYS A 71 -3.29 9.29 8.07
N VAL A 72 -4.42 9.55 8.69
CA VAL A 72 -4.67 10.67 9.59
C VAL A 72 -5.24 10.19 10.92
N ASP A 73 -4.99 10.95 11.98
CA ASP A 73 -5.69 10.80 13.26
C ASP A 73 -6.87 11.80 13.25
N GLU A 74 -8.02 11.36 12.70
CA GLU A 74 -9.14 12.24 12.38
C GLU A 74 -9.64 13.05 13.59
N PRO A 75 -9.71 12.52 14.82
CA PRO A 75 -10.09 13.31 16.01
C PRO A 75 -9.23 14.55 16.26
N ARG A 76 -8.01 14.58 15.73
CA ARG A 76 -7.12 15.77 15.83
C ARG A 76 -7.38 16.82 14.76
N TRP A 77 -8.26 16.53 13.80
CA TRP A 77 -8.56 17.43 12.70
C TRP A 77 -9.85 18.21 12.93
N SER A 78 -9.85 19.48 12.54
CA SER A 78 -11.12 20.18 12.34
C SER A 78 -11.73 19.73 11.01
N GLY A 79 -13.06 19.69 10.92
CA GLY A 79 -13.74 19.33 9.64
C GLY A 79 -13.29 20.20 8.46
N ARG A 80 -13.01 21.50 8.72
CA ARG A 80 -12.48 22.41 7.70
C ARG A 80 -11.07 22.03 7.21
N ALA A 81 -10.20 21.55 8.11
CA ALA A 81 -8.85 21.14 7.75
C ALA A 81 -8.87 19.83 6.92
N LEU A 82 -9.74 18.91 7.29
CA LEU A 82 -9.92 17.65 6.53
C LEU A 82 -10.47 17.91 5.14
N GLU A 83 -11.44 18.84 5.02
CA GLU A 83 -11.96 19.24 3.70
C GLU A 83 -10.89 19.91 2.83
N ALA A 84 -10.06 20.76 3.43
CA ALA A 84 -8.92 21.35 2.72
C ALA A 84 -7.90 20.29 2.25
N LEU A 85 -7.71 19.21 3.01
CA LEU A 85 -6.87 18.08 2.58
C LEU A 85 -7.50 17.33 1.41
N ARG A 86 -8.80 17.05 1.45
CA ARG A 86 -9.54 16.42 0.34
C ARG A 86 -9.43 17.26 -0.95
N GLU A 87 -9.63 18.54 -0.86
CA GLU A 87 -9.49 19.44 -2.01
C GLU A 87 -8.04 19.46 -2.55
N LYS A 88 -7.05 19.46 -1.67
CA LYS A 88 -5.63 19.41 -2.06
C LYS A 88 -5.30 18.11 -2.80
N THR A 89 -5.71 16.96 -2.29
CA THR A 89 -5.47 15.65 -2.93
C THR A 89 -6.18 15.56 -4.28
N ARG A 90 -7.42 16.06 -4.38
CA ARG A 90 -8.15 16.14 -5.65
C ARG A 90 -7.41 16.97 -6.71
N ARG A 91 -6.85 18.12 -6.32
CA ARG A 91 -6.05 18.96 -7.23
C ARG A 91 -4.77 18.28 -7.67
N ILE A 92 -4.11 17.53 -6.78
CA ILE A 92 -2.91 16.77 -7.12
C ILE A 92 -3.26 15.66 -8.13
N SER A 93 -4.33 14.89 -7.89
CA SER A 93 -4.80 13.86 -8.83
C SER A 93 -5.06 14.45 -10.21
N HIS A 94 -5.81 15.57 -10.28
CA HIS A 94 -6.09 16.24 -11.53
C HIS A 94 -4.82 16.73 -12.25
N TRP A 95 -3.86 17.28 -11.51
CA TRP A 95 -2.58 17.71 -12.05
C TRP A 95 -1.75 16.54 -12.59
N CYS A 96 -1.69 15.42 -11.88
CA CYS A 96 -1.02 14.21 -12.32
C CYS A 96 -1.63 13.68 -13.62
N GLN A 97 -2.96 13.62 -13.67
CA GLN A 97 -3.67 13.18 -14.87
C GLN A 97 -3.43 14.10 -16.06
N SER A 98 -3.54 15.43 -15.87
CA SER A 98 -3.43 16.40 -16.96
C SER A 98 -2.00 16.60 -17.48
N THR A 99 -0.99 16.42 -16.60
CA THR A 99 0.42 16.71 -16.92
C THR A 99 1.18 15.47 -17.36
N PHE A 100 0.90 14.31 -16.73
CA PHE A 100 1.67 13.08 -16.92
C PHE A 100 0.84 11.93 -17.47
N ASN A 101 -0.48 12.10 -17.64
CA ASN A 101 -1.42 11.03 -17.94
C ASN A 101 -1.34 9.86 -16.93
N MET A 102 -1.13 10.20 -15.66
CA MET A 102 -1.03 9.25 -14.55
C MET A 102 -2.33 9.23 -13.76
N ASP A 103 -2.86 8.04 -13.53
CA ASP A 103 -4.04 7.82 -12.69
C ASP A 103 -3.61 7.72 -11.22
N VAL A 104 -3.95 8.77 -10.44
CA VAL A 104 -3.50 8.92 -9.05
C VAL A 104 -4.71 9.13 -8.15
N HIS A 105 -4.88 8.23 -7.18
CA HIS A 105 -5.97 8.26 -6.21
C HIS A 105 -5.41 8.47 -4.80
N PHE A 106 -6.10 9.26 -3.99
CA PHE A 106 -5.77 9.48 -2.59
C PHE A 106 -6.93 9.05 -1.71
N PHE A 107 -6.68 8.07 -0.85
CA PHE A 107 -7.61 7.58 0.16
C PHE A 107 -7.21 8.14 1.50
N ILE A 108 -7.99 9.09 2.02
CA ILE A 108 -7.77 9.69 3.33
C ILE A 108 -8.46 8.79 4.34
N LEU A 109 -7.65 8.13 5.19
CA LEU A 109 -8.08 7.09 6.09
C LEU A 109 -7.73 7.44 7.53
N ASP A 110 -8.71 7.29 8.41
CA ASP A 110 -8.49 7.42 9.85
C ASP A 110 -7.75 6.21 10.41
N LEU A 111 -6.76 6.45 11.28
CA LEU A 111 -5.93 5.39 11.86
C LEU A 111 -6.73 4.36 12.66
N ASP A 112 -7.71 4.81 13.43
CA ASP A 112 -8.55 3.91 14.21
C ASP A 112 -9.44 3.05 13.33
N GLN A 113 -9.89 3.58 12.19
CA GLN A 113 -10.64 2.81 11.18
C GLN A 113 -9.73 1.77 10.54
N ILE A 114 -8.52 2.15 10.10
CA ILE A 114 -7.53 1.20 9.54
C ILE A 114 -7.25 0.09 10.56
N ARG A 115 -7.00 0.46 11.82
CA ARG A 115 -6.69 -0.49 12.91
C ARG A 115 -7.80 -1.54 13.09
N ARG A 116 -9.05 -1.11 13.00
CA ARG A 116 -10.24 -1.98 13.12
C ARG A 116 -10.65 -2.68 11.82
N ASN A 117 -9.86 -2.54 10.76
CA ASN A 117 -10.21 -2.99 9.41
C ASN A 117 -11.51 -2.37 8.87
N ASP A 118 -11.83 -1.15 9.28
CA ASP A 118 -12.98 -0.41 8.79
C ASP A 118 -12.51 0.67 7.82
N PHE A 119 -12.45 0.31 6.54
CA PHE A 119 -11.98 1.23 5.50
C PHE A 119 -13.10 2.13 4.95
N GLY A 120 -14.30 2.05 5.53
CA GLY A 120 -15.45 2.86 5.11
C GLY A 120 -15.83 2.63 3.63
N ARG A 121 -16.39 3.66 3.01
CA ARG A 121 -16.49 3.77 1.55
C ARG A 121 -15.22 4.44 1.07
N VAL A 122 -14.22 3.64 0.71
CA VAL A 122 -12.91 4.14 0.26
C VAL A 122 -13.06 4.89 -1.06
N ASP A 123 -14.03 4.52 -1.89
CA ASP A 123 -14.53 5.25 -3.06
C ASP A 123 -15.97 4.84 -3.38
N GLU A 124 -16.63 5.53 -4.32
CA GLU A 124 -17.99 5.18 -4.79
C GLU A 124 -18.05 3.78 -5.42
N GLU A 125 -16.92 3.22 -5.82
CA GLU A 125 -16.78 1.91 -6.44
C GLU A 125 -16.44 0.81 -5.42
N SER A 126 -16.05 1.13 -4.17
CA SER A 126 -15.59 0.11 -3.22
C SER A 126 -16.77 -0.63 -2.56
N SER A 127 -16.73 -1.92 -2.59
CA SER A 127 -17.65 -2.81 -1.85
C SER A 127 -17.42 -2.79 -0.32
N GLY A 128 -16.73 -1.77 0.17
CA GLY A 128 -16.50 -1.28 1.55
C GLY A 128 -16.29 -2.33 2.64
N SER A 129 -17.33 -3.03 3.03
CA SER A 129 -17.29 -3.92 4.18
C SER A 129 -16.90 -5.38 3.85
N SER A 130 -16.90 -5.77 2.58
CA SER A 130 -16.74 -7.18 2.18
C SER A 130 -15.30 -7.59 1.85
N GLN A 131 -14.32 -6.70 1.99
CA GLN A 131 -12.93 -6.95 1.59
C GLN A 131 -11.89 -6.55 2.65
N LYS A 132 -12.30 -6.30 3.87
CA LYS A 132 -11.48 -5.64 4.91
C LYS A 132 -10.13 -6.30 5.16
N ASN A 133 -10.11 -7.61 5.37
CA ASN A 133 -8.88 -8.34 5.68
C ASN A 133 -8.02 -8.59 4.42
N PHE A 134 -8.66 -8.81 3.26
CA PHE A 134 -7.94 -8.91 1.98
C PHE A 134 -7.25 -7.59 1.63
N LEU A 135 -7.93 -6.45 1.83
CA LEU A 135 -7.35 -5.14 1.57
C LEU A 135 -6.19 -4.84 2.53
N LYS A 136 -6.30 -5.25 3.78
CA LYS A 136 -5.21 -5.10 4.75
C LYS A 136 -4.02 -6.02 4.45
N GLU A 137 -4.27 -7.24 4.02
CA GLU A 137 -3.22 -8.15 3.54
C GLU A 137 -2.50 -7.55 2.34
N GLU A 138 -3.24 -7.07 1.35
CA GLU A 138 -2.66 -6.41 0.19
C GLU A 138 -1.88 -5.16 0.59
N CYS A 139 -2.42 -4.36 1.50
CA CYS A 139 -1.74 -3.19 2.05
C CYS A 139 -0.38 -3.59 2.63
N TYR A 140 -0.34 -4.49 3.60
CA TYR A 140 0.91 -4.91 4.25
C TYR A 140 1.91 -5.59 3.30
N ARG A 141 1.42 -6.26 2.26
CA ARG A 141 2.24 -6.94 1.27
C ARG A 141 2.81 -6.01 0.21
N THR A 142 2.04 -4.99 -0.23
CA THR A 142 2.41 -4.17 -1.40
C THR A 142 2.75 -2.72 -1.08
N MET A 143 2.53 -2.26 0.17
CA MET A 143 2.75 -0.85 0.48
C MET A 143 4.21 -0.45 0.34
N LEU A 144 4.43 0.64 -0.37
CA LEU A 144 5.68 1.37 -0.42
C LEU A 144 5.57 2.61 0.47
N PHE A 145 6.47 2.71 1.43
CA PHE A 145 6.54 3.86 2.32
C PHE A 145 7.03 5.10 1.57
N VAL A 146 6.22 6.16 1.58
CA VAL A 146 6.57 7.43 0.94
C VAL A 146 7.12 8.41 1.97
N SER A 147 6.40 8.62 3.08
CA SER A 147 6.83 9.50 4.17
C SER A 147 5.91 9.32 5.38
N GLY A 148 6.37 9.76 6.54
CA GLY A 148 5.58 9.75 7.77
C GLY A 148 6.13 8.81 8.81
N LYS A 149 5.24 8.31 9.66
CA LYS A 149 5.56 7.32 10.68
C LYS A 149 5.57 5.91 10.10
N ILE A 150 6.46 5.08 10.60
CA ILE A 150 6.68 3.70 10.14
C ILE A 150 5.58 2.80 10.71
N PRO A 151 4.97 1.90 9.93
CA PRO A 151 4.03 0.92 10.47
C PRO A 151 4.70 0.02 11.52
N PHE A 152 4.15 0.02 12.72
CA PHE A 152 4.66 -0.82 13.82
C PHE A 152 4.61 -2.31 13.47
N TRP A 153 3.61 -2.73 12.69
CA TRP A 153 3.50 -4.10 12.20
C TRP A 153 4.77 -4.60 11.49
N TRP A 154 5.54 -3.72 10.82
CA TRP A 154 6.76 -4.14 10.11
C TRP A 154 7.92 -4.54 11.02
N VAL A 155 7.93 -4.06 12.26
CA VAL A 155 9.03 -4.29 13.20
C VAL A 155 8.73 -5.36 14.25
N VAL A 156 7.49 -5.84 14.33
CA VAL A 156 7.12 -6.94 15.22
C VAL A 156 7.22 -8.29 14.52
N PRO A 157 7.60 -9.38 15.25
CA PRO A 157 7.62 -10.72 14.69
C PRO A 157 6.27 -11.14 14.08
N SER A 158 6.28 -11.88 12.97
CA SER A 158 5.06 -12.31 12.25
C SER A 158 4.28 -13.39 13.00
N GLN A 159 4.94 -14.16 13.89
CA GLN A 159 4.30 -15.27 14.62
C GLN A 159 3.48 -14.83 15.85
N LEU A 160 3.44 -13.53 16.14
CA LEU A 160 2.67 -13.03 17.28
C LEU A 160 1.16 -13.16 17.02
N GLY A 161 0.42 -13.48 18.09
CA GLY A 161 -1.04 -13.35 18.08
C GLY A 161 -1.50 -11.92 18.33
N GLN A 162 -2.79 -11.66 18.10
CA GLN A 162 -3.40 -10.34 18.28
C GLN A 162 -3.11 -9.74 19.68
N ASP A 163 -3.39 -10.51 20.74
CA ASP A 163 -3.22 -10.02 22.12
C ASP A 163 -1.78 -9.67 22.43
N THR A 164 -0.84 -10.46 21.89
CA THR A 164 0.59 -10.20 22.04
C THR A 164 1.02 -8.97 21.27
N TYR A 165 0.52 -8.78 20.05
CA TYR A 165 0.77 -7.58 19.26
C TYR A 165 0.32 -6.32 20.00
N ASP A 166 -0.90 -6.32 20.54
CA ASP A 166 -1.44 -5.19 21.31
C ASP A 166 -0.65 -4.94 22.62
N ALA A 167 -0.15 -6.00 23.23
CA ALA A 167 0.72 -5.88 24.41
C ALA A 167 2.08 -5.26 24.05
N TYR A 168 2.68 -5.68 22.93
CA TYR A 168 3.93 -5.11 22.43
C TYR A 168 3.80 -3.62 22.10
N TRP A 169 2.70 -3.23 21.43
CA TRP A 169 2.43 -1.83 21.14
C TRP A 169 2.37 -0.97 22.41
N ARG A 170 1.64 -1.43 23.42
CA ARG A 170 1.54 -0.74 24.71
C ARG A 170 2.87 -0.69 25.46
N ALA A 171 3.62 -1.79 25.49
CA ALA A 171 4.93 -1.85 26.12
C ALA A 171 5.92 -0.91 25.43
N PHE A 172 5.93 -0.87 24.09
CA PHE A 172 6.79 0.01 23.31
C PHE A 172 6.56 1.48 23.62
N ALA A 173 5.30 1.89 23.79
CA ALA A 173 4.95 3.27 24.18
C ALA A 173 5.52 3.67 25.55
N ILE A 174 5.68 2.71 26.47
CA ILE A 174 6.19 2.93 27.83
C ILE A 174 7.71 2.85 27.88
N GLU A 175 8.28 1.83 27.23
CA GLU A 175 9.71 1.49 27.34
C GLU A 175 10.59 2.34 26.43
N ALA A 176 10.07 2.74 25.26
CA ALA A 176 10.80 3.54 24.27
C ALA A 176 9.99 4.72 23.76
N PRO A 177 9.56 5.67 24.61
CA PRO A 177 8.66 6.75 24.23
C PRO A 177 9.23 7.70 23.17
N LEU A 178 10.55 7.84 23.10
CA LEU A 178 11.21 8.68 22.08
C LEU A 178 11.15 8.05 20.69
N ASP A 179 11.29 6.73 20.59
CA ASP A 179 11.19 5.99 19.33
C ASP A 179 9.74 5.77 18.92
N PHE A 180 8.85 5.62 19.90
CA PHE A 180 7.41 5.39 19.70
C PHE A 180 6.75 6.47 18.80
N VAL A 181 7.21 7.72 18.89
CA VAL A 181 6.67 8.82 18.09
C VAL A 181 6.90 8.67 16.58
N ASP A 182 7.88 7.84 16.19
CA ASP A 182 8.21 7.57 14.80
C ASP A 182 7.43 6.39 14.22
N PHE A 183 6.59 5.76 15.02
CA PHE A 183 5.78 4.62 14.62
C PHE A 183 4.28 4.92 14.61
N VAL A 184 3.56 4.16 13.79
CA VAL A 184 2.10 4.19 13.70
C VAL A 184 1.55 2.77 13.74
N ASP A 185 0.50 2.57 14.53
CA ASP A 185 -0.20 1.30 14.60
C ASP A 185 -1.36 1.27 13.59
N LEU A 186 -1.18 0.50 12.53
CA LEU A 186 -2.22 0.22 11.54
C LEU A 186 -3.04 -1.05 11.88
N GLY A 187 -2.78 -1.64 13.05
CA GLY A 187 -3.46 -2.83 13.55
C GLY A 187 -2.84 -4.15 13.09
N TYR A 188 -3.27 -5.21 13.73
CA TYR A 188 -2.85 -6.57 13.45
C TYR A 188 -3.71 -7.21 12.36
N LEU A 189 -3.16 -8.17 11.63
CA LEU A 189 -3.87 -9.02 10.69
C LEU A 189 -3.56 -10.49 10.99
N LYS A 190 -4.56 -11.23 11.46
CA LYS A 190 -4.40 -12.64 11.84
C LYS A 190 -4.65 -13.59 10.67
N GLU A 191 -5.76 -13.40 10.02
CA GLU A 191 -6.24 -14.27 8.95
C GLU A 191 -7.18 -13.52 8.03
N VAL A 192 -7.36 -14.05 6.84
CA VAL A 192 -8.37 -13.55 5.90
C VAL A 192 -9.67 -14.31 6.14
N SER A 193 -10.76 -13.56 6.35
CA SER A 193 -12.07 -14.15 6.65
C SER A 193 -12.69 -14.82 5.45
N LYS A 194 -13.19 -16.05 5.63
CA LYS A 194 -13.97 -16.76 4.59
C LYS A 194 -15.25 -16.04 4.20
N THR A 195 -15.83 -15.24 5.10
CA THR A 195 -17.05 -14.48 4.84
C THR A 195 -16.85 -13.32 3.86
N GLU A 196 -15.61 -12.87 3.69
CA GLU A 196 -15.26 -11.77 2.76
C GLU A 196 -15.05 -12.27 1.32
N PHE A 197 -14.99 -13.59 1.13
CA PHE A 197 -14.65 -14.17 -0.17
C PHE A 197 -15.62 -13.77 -1.27
N LEU A 198 -16.91 -13.93 -1.05
CA LEU A 198 -17.90 -13.69 -2.10
C LEU A 198 -17.87 -12.23 -2.58
N GLY A 199 -17.81 -11.28 -1.64
CA GLY A 199 -17.75 -9.86 -1.99
C GLY A 199 -16.48 -9.51 -2.74
N ASN A 200 -15.33 -10.05 -2.29
CA ASN A 200 -14.06 -9.82 -2.95
C ASN A 200 -13.99 -10.52 -4.33
N ALA A 201 -14.55 -11.73 -4.48
CA ALA A 201 -14.61 -12.41 -5.77
C ALA A 201 -15.44 -11.62 -6.78
N LEU A 202 -16.62 -11.13 -6.39
CA LEU A 202 -17.47 -10.29 -7.24
C LEU A 202 -16.73 -8.99 -7.63
N TRP A 203 -16.02 -8.38 -6.70
CA TRP A 203 -15.19 -7.21 -6.98
C TRP A 203 -14.07 -7.52 -7.98
N GLN A 204 -13.34 -8.64 -7.80
CA GLN A 204 -12.30 -9.04 -8.74
C GLN A 204 -12.86 -9.36 -10.13
N LEU A 205 -14.04 -9.94 -10.22
CA LEU A 205 -14.74 -10.15 -11.51
C LEU A 205 -15.05 -8.82 -12.20
N SER A 206 -15.54 -7.82 -11.46
CA SER A 206 -15.77 -6.48 -12.00
C SER A 206 -14.46 -5.82 -12.48
N LYS A 207 -13.40 -5.86 -11.68
CA LYS A 207 -12.07 -5.35 -12.08
C LYS A 207 -11.45 -6.16 -13.22
N GLY A 208 -11.83 -7.44 -13.37
CA GLY A 208 -11.39 -8.32 -14.45
C GLY A 208 -11.80 -7.85 -15.85
N ILE A 209 -12.82 -7.00 -15.96
CA ILE A 209 -13.19 -6.36 -17.23
C ILE A 209 -12.07 -5.42 -17.72
N LYS A 210 -11.41 -4.70 -16.81
CA LYS A 210 -10.31 -3.75 -17.11
C LYS A 210 -8.95 -4.47 -17.14
N ASP A 211 -8.65 -5.35 -16.17
CA ASP A 211 -7.39 -6.09 -16.05
C ASP A 211 -7.64 -7.56 -15.68
N PRO A 212 -7.95 -8.41 -16.69
CA PRO A 212 -8.31 -9.80 -16.45
C PRO A 212 -7.18 -10.62 -15.83
N PHE A 213 -5.93 -10.35 -16.20
CA PHE A 213 -4.78 -11.12 -15.74
C PHE A 213 -4.45 -10.85 -14.27
N LYS A 214 -4.51 -9.59 -13.86
CA LYS A 214 -4.36 -9.20 -12.45
C LYS A 214 -5.48 -9.80 -11.59
N SER A 215 -6.71 -9.70 -12.07
CA SER A 215 -7.88 -10.22 -11.35
C SER A 215 -7.81 -11.74 -11.19
N LEU A 216 -7.42 -12.46 -12.24
CA LEU A 216 -7.25 -13.93 -12.19
C LEU A 216 -6.20 -14.34 -11.15
N LEU A 217 -5.03 -13.68 -11.12
CA LEU A 217 -3.99 -13.97 -10.13
C LEU A 217 -4.46 -13.70 -8.70
N LYS A 218 -5.19 -12.61 -8.49
CA LYS A 218 -5.77 -12.29 -7.18
C LYS A 218 -6.87 -13.27 -6.76
N MET A 219 -7.72 -13.70 -7.69
CA MET A 219 -8.76 -14.71 -7.40
C MET A 219 -8.12 -16.06 -7.02
N ALA A 220 -7.09 -16.49 -7.71
CA ALA A 220 -6.34 -17.71 -7.38
C ALA A 220 -5.68 -17.63 -6.00
N MET A 221 -5.12 -16.48 -5.63
CA MET A 221 -4.60 -16.24 -4.28
C MET A 221 -5.71 -16.33 -3.22
N MET A 222 -6.87 -15.78 -3.50
CA MET A 222 -8.01 -15.86 -2.60
C MET A 222 -8.49 -17.30 -2.42
N GLU A 223 -8.58 -18.06 -3.50
CA GLU A 223 -8.92 -19.49 -3.45
C GLU A 223 -7.91 -20.27 -2.61
N MET A 224 -6.62 -20.04 -2.81
CA MET A 224 -5.57 -20.62 -1.97
C MET A 224 -5.79 -20.35 -0.49
N TYR A 225 -6.05 -19.09 -0.10
CA TYR A 225 -6.28 -18.73 1.31
C TYR A 225 -7.52 -19.40 1.92
N LEU A 226 -8.53 -19.69 1.10
CA LEU A 226 -9.77 -20.29 1.56
C LEU A 226 -9.73 -21.81 1.59
N SER A 227 -8.79 -22.40 0.86
CA SER A 227 -8.66 -23.86 0.80
C SER A 227 -8.42 -24.45 2.17
N SER A 228 -9.10 -25.57 2.43
CA SER A 228 -8.86 -26.36 3.62
C SER A 228 -7.52 -27.08 3.63
N THR A 229 -6.85 -27.16 2.48
CA THR A 229 -5.52 -27.78 2.32
C THR A 229 -4.38 -26.80 2.53
N PHE A 230 -4.62 -25.50 2.36
CA PHE A 230 -3.61 -24.48 2.63
C PHE A 230 -3.40 -24.27 4.13
N ARG A 231 -2.16 -24.36 4.58
CA ARG A 231 -1.73 -24.18 5.97
C ARG A 231 -0.56 -23.19 6.09
N GLY A 232 -0.30 -22.43 5.05
CA GLY A 232 0.78 -21.46 5.07
C GLY A 232 0.41 -20.14 5.76
N PRO A 233 1.41 -19.32 6.11
CA PRO A 233 1.19 -17.96 6.59
C PRO A 233 0.67 -17.07 5.45
N LEU A 234 0.11 -15.89 5.82
CA LEU A 234 -0.24 -14.87 4.85
C LEU A 234 0.99 -14.40 4.07
N LEU A 235 0.79 -13.99 2.82
CA LEU A 235 1.92 -13.56 1.98
C LEU A 235 2.60 -12.30 2.50
N CYS A 236 1.85 -11.40 3.15
CA CYS A 236 2.44 -10.24 3.81
C CYS A 236 3.40 -10.64 4.94
N ASP A 237 3.08 -11.69 5.72
CA ASP A 237 3.97 -12.21 6.75
C ASP A 237 5.21 -12.88 6.15
N VAL A 238 5.04 -13.66 5.09
CA VAL A 238 6.17 -14.27 4.37
C VAL A 238 7.13 -13.20 3.85
N LEU A 239 6.60 -12.12 3.27
CA LEU A 239 7.42 -11.03 2.76
C LEU A 239 8.16 -10.31 3.90
N LYS A 240 7.46 -10.02 4.99
CA LYS A 240 8.07 -9.44 6.20
C LYS A 240 9.21 -10.30 6.73
N ASP A 241 9.00 -11.60 6.86
CA ASP A 241 10.04 -12.54 7.33
C ASP A 241 11.23 -12.60 6.39
N ARG A 242 11.01 -12.52 5.06
CA ARG A 242 12.11 -12.40 4.08
C ARG A 242 12.94 -11.13 4.31
N VAL A 243 12.28 -9.99 4.55
CA VAL A 243 12.95 -8.70 4.84
C VAL A 243 13.72 -8.78 6.14
N LEU A 244 13.09 -9.20 7.24
CA LEU A 244 13.72 -9.32 8.55
C LEU A 244 14.84 -10.37 8.57
N GLY A 245 14.72 -11.43 7.76
CA GLY A 245 15.76 -12.44 7.53
C GLY A 245 16.92 -11.96 6.63
N GLY A 246 16.96 -10.68 6.27
CA GLY A 246 18.06 -10.07 5.54
C GLY A 246 18.08 -10.36 4.03
N LYS A 247 16.98 -10.80 3.44
CA LYS A 247 16.85 -10.88 1.97
C LYS A 247 16.94 -9.49 1.37
N ARG A 248 17.71 -9.32 0.28
CA ARG A 248 17.98 -8.01 -0.35
C ARG A 248 17.77 -8.00 -1.86
N PHE A 249 17.59 -9.15 -2.47
CA PHE A 249 17.38 -9.22 -3.92
C PHE A 249 15.93 -8.91 -4.26
N LEU A 250 15.69 -8.09 -5.27
CA LEU A 250 14.35 -7.71 -5.73
C LEU A 250 13.46 -8.93 -6.00
N LYS A 251 13.99 -9.98 -6.59
CA LYS A 251 13.24 -11.22 -6.83
C LYS A 251 12.71 -11.89 -5.56
N ASP A 252 13.37 -11.70 -4.41
CA ASP A 252 12.96 -12.28 -3.14
C ASP A 252 11.94 -11.39 -2.42
N LEU A 253 11.89 -10.10 -2.76
CA LEU A 253 11.11 -9.06 -2.10
C LEU A 253 9.95 -8.51 -2.94
N ASP A 254 9.82 -8.96 -4.19
CA ASP A 254 8.71 -8.54 -5.04
C ASP A 254 7.41 -9.22 -4.62
N PRO A 255 6.38 -8.47 -4.18
CA PRO A 255 5.13 -9.03 -3.67
C PRO A 255 4.30 -9.76 -4.73
N TYR A 256 4.46 -9.41 -6.01
CA TYR A 256 3.78 -10.12 -7.09
C TYR A 256 4.47 -11.43 -7.45
N LEU A 257 5.80 -11.46 -7.49
CA LEU A 257 6.53 -12.71 -7.64
C LEU A 257 6.20 -13.67 -6.51
N LEU A 258 6.24 -13.20 -5.26
CA LEU A 258 5.86 -14.02 -4.11
C LEU A 258 4.44 -14.57 -4.24
N MET A 259 3.48 -13.75 -4.64
CA MET A 259 2.09 -14.18 -4.84
C MET A 259 2.02 -15.29 -5.89
N VAL A 260 2.64 -15.09 -7.05
CA VAL A 260 2.62 -16.06 -8.15
C VAL A 260 3.31 -17.36 -7.77
N GLU A 261 4.48 -17.29 -7.14
CA GLU A 261 5.20 -18.48 -6.64
C GLU A 261 4.31 -19.32 -5.73
N ARG A 262 3.68 -18.69 -4.73
CA ARG A 262 2.85 -19.40 -3.75
C ARG A 262 1.57 -19.97 -4.34
N VAL A 263 0.94 -19.24 -5.24
CA VAL A 263 -0.27 -19.71 -5.92
C VAL A 263 0.06 -20.87 -6.85
N LEU A 264 1.15 -20.82 -7.61
CA LEU A 264 1.58 -21.95 -8.45
C LEU A 264 1.94 -23.18 -7.60
N GLU A 265 2.71 -23.02 -6.51
CA GLU A 265 3.01 -24.10 -5.57
C GLU A 265 1.74 -24.77 -5.01
N PHE A 266 0.71 -23.98 -4.74
CA PHE A 266 -0.57 -24.48 -4.26
C PHE A 266 -1.26 -25.35 -5.30
N TYR A 267 -1.46 -24.87 -6.54
CA TYR A 267 -2.13 -25.64 -7.59
C TYR A 267 -1.30 -26.83 -8.08
N GLU A 268 0.03 -26.76 -8.03
CA GLU A 268 0.90 -27.91 -8.30
C GLU A 268 0.68 -29.04 -7.27
N LYS A 269 0.52 -28.69 -5.99
CA LYS A 269 0.18 -29.66 -4.92
C LYS A 269 -1.21 -30.24 -5.04
N GLU A 270 -2.16 -29.46 -5.54
CA GLU A 270 -3.54 -29.92 -5.83
C GLU A 270 -3.61 -30.70 -7.15
N HIS A 271 -2.48 -30.87 -7.86
CA HIS A 271 -2.40 -31.54 -9.17
C HIS A 271 -3.27 -30.90 -10.27
N ASP A 272 -3.60 -29.62 -10.15
CA ASP A 272 -4.34 -28.87 -11.18
C ASP A 272 -3.38 -28.24 -12.22
N ILE A 273 -2.98 -29.06 -13.18
CA ILE A 273 -2.07 -28.62 -14.25
C ILE A 273 -2.70 -27.53 -15.11
N GLY A 274 -4.04 -27.56 -15.30
CA GLY A 274 -4.75 -26.56 -16.10
C GLY A 274 -4.68 -25.18 -15.46
N ALA A 275 -4.93 -25.08 -14.15
CA ALA A 275 -4.77 -23.84 -13.38
C ALA A 275 -3.32 -23.33 -13.42
N VAL A 276 -2.33 -24.21 -13.23
CA VAL A 276 -0.91 -23.84 -13.29
C VAL A 276 -0.55 -23.21 -14.63
N GLU A 277 -0.95 -23.81 -15.75
CA GLU A 277 -0.71 -23.24 -17.08
C GLU A 277 -1.40 -21.91 -17.30
N LEU A 278 -2.66 -21.81 -16.89
CA LEU A 278 -3.44 -20.59 -17.01
C LEU A 278 -2.80 -19.43 -16.22
N LEU A 279 -2.39 -19.69 -14.97
CA LEU A 279 -1.78 -18.69 -14.10
C LEU A 279 -0.39 -18.26 -14.60
N ARG A 280 0.41 -19.17 -15.13
CA ARG A 280 1.70 -18.82 -15.78
C ARG A 280 1.48 -17.91 -16.99
N LYS A 281 0.48 -18.20 -17.83
CA LYS A 281 0.11 -17.36 -18.98
C LYS A 281 -0.39 -16.00 -18.54
N ALA A 282 -1.27 -15.96 -17.53
CA ALA A 282 -1.78 -14.70 -16.96
C ALA A 282 -0.67 -13.82 -16.39
N PHE A 283 0.25 -14.40 -15.64
CA PHE A 283 1.39 -13.67 -15.11
C PHE A 283 2.32 -13.15 -16.20
N TYR A 284 2.62 -13.96 -17.20
CA TYR A 284 3.41 -13.56 -18.36
C TYR A 284 2.79 -12.35 -19.08
N LEU A 285 1.47 -12.39 -19.34
CA LEU A 285 0.76 -11.31 -19.98
C LEU A 285 0.67 -10.06 -19.10
N LYS A 286 0.49 -10.23 -17.79
CA LYS A 286 0.45 -9.11 -16.85
C LYS A 286 1.79 -8.42 -16.68
N SER A 287 2.88 -9.17 -16.55
CA SER A 287 4.23 -8.61 -16.41
C SER A 287 4.77 -8.00 -17.70
N ASN A 288 4.10 -8.27 -18.83
CA ASN A 288 4.43 -7.75 -20.17
C ASN A 288 5.95 -7.72 -20.44
N PRO A 289 6.64 -8.87 -20.33
CA PRO A 289 8.08 -8.90 -20.50
C PRO A 289 8.46 -8.48 -21.92
N MET A 290 9.35 -7.50 -22.05
CA MET A 290 9.87 -7.04 -23.34
C MET A 290 10.84 -8.05 -23.94
N LEU A 291 10.43 -9.30 -24.11
CA LEU A 291 11.28 -10.36 -24.64
C LEU A 291 11.60 -10.23 -26.13
N THR A 292 10.84 -9.42 -26.87
CA THR A 292 10.92 -9.32 -28.34
C THR A 292 11.49 -8.00 -28.86
N ARG A 293 11.71 -6.99 -28.02
CA ARG A 293 12.44 -5.80 -28.43
C ARG A 293 13.93 -6.00 -28.19
N ALA A 294 14.66 -6.36 -29.25
CA ALA A 294 16.11 -6.21 -29.25
C ALA A 294 16.43 -4.81 -28.71
N ARG A 295 17.11 -4.71 -27.55
CA ARG A 295 17.64 -3.44 -27.06
C ARG A 295 18.53 -2.88 -28.17
N ARG A 296 18.06 -1.91 -28.92
CA ARG A 296 18.96 -1.02 -29.62
C ARG A 296 19.65 -0.21 -28.52
N ILE A 297 20.81 -0.71 -28.11
CA ILE A 297 21.78 0.06 -27.35
C ILE A 297 22.19 1.19 -28.30
N ARG A 298 21.78 2.39 -27.99
CA ARG A 298 22.37 3.61 -28.54
C ARG A 298 23.27 4.21 -27.48
#